data_23d258c9031cabab669109c56ced8949
#
_entry.id   23d258c9031cabab669109c56ced8949
#
_cell.length_a   1.000
_cell.length_b   1.000
_cell.length_c   1.000
_cell.angle_alpha   90.00
_cell.angle_beta   90.00
_cell.angle_gamma   90.00
#
_symmetry.space_group_name_H-M   'P 1'
#
loop_
_entity.id
_entity.type
_entity.pdbx_description
1 polymer ?
#
loop_
_entity_poly.entity_id
_entity_poly.type
_entity_poly.pdbx_seq_one_letter_code
_entity_poly.pdbx_strand_id
1 'polypeptide(L)'
;MKKWLFIAAVNGALAIIAGALAAHAGNLGGRAQADVRLGANYQLSHALAMGLASFAARDKAKPFARISAALFLTGIVLFSGGLFLLALTGAFAFMVPFGGAAFIAGWIALAMAAFKLEAL
;
A
#
# COMPACT_ATOMS: atom_id res chain seq x y z
N MET A 1 0.58 -17.21 -2.81
CA MET A 1 0.04 -16.73 -1.53
C MET A 1 1.11 -16.34 -0.54
N LYS A 2 2.05 -17.21 -0.21
CA LYS A 2 3.12 -16.91 0.76
C LYS A 2 3.92 -15.66 0.40
N LYS A 3 4.26 -15.50 -0.88
CA LYS A 3 5.03 -14.35 -1.35
C LYS A 3 4.32 -13.04 -1.05
N TRP A 4 3.03 -12.96 -1.35
CA TRP A 4 2.26 -11.74 -1.15
C TRP A 4 2.05 -11.45 0.34
N LEU A 5 1.85 -12.48 1.14
CA LEU A 5 1.73 -12.30 2.58
C LEU A 5 3.04 -11.81 3.19
N PHE A 6 4.17 -12.34 2.73
CA PHE A 6 5.49 -11.89 3.18
C PHE A 6 5.70 -10.40 2.83
N ILE A 7 5.41 -10.02 1.57
CA ILE A 7 5.55 -8.63 1.12
C ILE A 7 4.64 -7.72 1.94
N ALA A 8 3.41 -8.16 2.22
CA ALA A 8 2.47 -7.41 3.05
C ALA A 8 3.02 -7.19 4.46
N ALA A 9 3.57 -8.22 5.07
CA ALA A 9 4.13 -8.14 6.42
C ALA A 9 5.32 -7.18 6.48
N VAL A 10 6.22 -7.25 5.49
CA VAL A 10 7.36 -6.33 5.41
C VAL A 10 6.87 -4.88 5.26
N ASN A 11 5.89 -4.66 4.40
CA ASN A 11 5.33 -3.31 4.23
C ASN A 11 4.65 -2.79 5.49
N GLY A 12 3.98 -3.67 6.22
CA GLY A 12 3.39 -3.30 7.51
C GLY A 12 4.45 -2.81 8.50
N ALA A 13 5.55 -3.55 8.61
CA ALA A 13 6.67 -3.16 9.49
C ALA A 13 7.29 -1.84 9.06
N LEU A 14 7.53 -1.67 7.74
CA LEU A 14 8.11 -0.44 7.21
C LEU A 14 7.18 0.76 7.44
N ALA A 15 5.88 0.56 7.35
CA ALA A 15 4.90 1.62 7.60
C ALA A 15 4.95 2.10 9.05
N ILE A 16 5.08 1.18 10.00
CA ILE A 16 5.21 1.52 11.41
C ILE A 16 6.51 2.31 11.65
N ILE A 17 7.60 1.86 11.05
CA ILE A 17 8.89 2.57 11.15
C ILE A 17 8.78 3.99 10.58
N ALA A 18 8.18 4.14 9.40
CA ALA A 18 8.00 5.46 8.77
C ALA A 18 7.14 6.37 9.64
N GLY A 19 6.05 5.84 10.19
CA GLY A 19 5.18 6.59 11.08
C GLY A 19 5.88 7.03 12.36
N ALA A 20 6.69 6.16 12.94
CA ALA A 20 7.49 6.49 14.13
C ALA A 20 8.53 7.57 13.83
N LEU A 21 9.20 7.48 12.70
CA LEU A 21 10.15 8.52 12.27
C LEU A 21 9.45 9.86 12.10
N ALA A 22 8.27 9.89 11.49
CA ALA A 22 7.51 11.12 11.33
C ALA A 22 7.13 11.74 12.67
N ALA A 23 6.78 10.90 13.66
CA ALA A 23 6.38 11.37 14.98
C ALA A 23 7.55 11.93 15.81
N HIS A 24 8.76 11.37 15.61
CA HIS A 24 9.90 11.66 16.50
C HIS A 24 11.03 12.44 15.82
N ALA A 25 10.97 12.65 14.51
CA ALA A 25 12.00 13.41 13.80
C ALA A 25 11.70 14.90 13.88
N GLY A 26 12.23 15.54 14.90
CA GLY A 26 11.97 16.96 15.16
C GLY A 26 12.53 17.93 14.12
N ASN A 27 13.36 17.43 13.18
CA ASN A 27 13.97 18.25 12.14
C ASN A 27 13.16 18.27 10.83
N LEU A 28 12.07 17.53 10.76
CA LEU A 28 11.16 17.60 9.60
C LEU A 28 10.27 18.84 9.74
N GLY A 29 10.14 19.61 8.66
CA GLY A 29 9.17 20.68 8.60
C GLY A 29 7.75 20.10 8.67
N GLY A 30 6.77 20.94 9.06
CA GLY A 30 5.39 20.48 9.26
C GLY A 30 4.80 19.78 8.05
N ARG A 31 5.09 20.28 6.82
CA ARG A 31 4.58 19.67 5.60
C ARG A 31 5.25 18.31 5.34
N ALA A 32 6.57 18.22 5.48
CA ALA A 32 7.29 16.97 5.30
C ALA A 32 6.83 15.91 6.30
N GLN A 33 6.62 16.30 7.55
CA GLN A 33 6.10 15.39 8.57
C GLN A 33 4.70 14.89 8.20
N ALA A 34 3.83 15.77 7.72
CA ALA A 34 2.49 15.40 7.28
C ALA A 34 2.53 14.43 6.09
N ASP A 35 3.42 14.66 5.14
CA ASP A 35 3.57 13.82 3.96
C ASP A 35 4.04 12.41 4.36
N VAL A 36 5.03 12.30 5.23
CA VAL A 36 5.51 11.00 5.71
C VAL A 36 4.42 10.26 6.47
N ARG A 37 3.67 10.98 7.32
CA ARG A 37 2.57 10.38 8.09
C ARG A 37 1.47 9.85 7.17
N LEU A 38 1.10 10.64 6.16
CA LEU A 38 0.08 10.23 5.20
C LEU A 38 0.56 9.01 4.40
N GLY A 39 1.80 9.03 3.93
CA GLY A 39 2.39 7.90 3.21
C GLY A 39 2.43 6.64 4.05
N ALA A 40 2.82 6.75 5.31
CA ALA A 40 2.88 5.62 6.24
C ALA A 40 1.50 5.03 6.51
N ASN A 41 0.48 5.89 6.69
CA ASN A 41 -0.88 5.42 6.94
C ASN A 41 -1.45 4.65 5.74
N TYR A 42 -1.23 5.15 4.53
CA TYR A 42 -1.68 4.45 3.33
C TYR A 42 -0.87 3.19 3.07
N GLN A 43 0.42 3.19 3.39
CA GLN A 43 1.23 1.98 3.31
C GLN A 43 0.71 0.90 4.25
N LEU A 44 0.40 1.25 5.49
CA LEU A 44 -0.12 0.28 6.46
C LEU A 44 -1.47 -0.28 6.04
N SER A 45 -2.42 0.60 5.67
CA SER A 45 -3.75 0.13 5.27
C SER A 45 -3.70 -0.76 4.04
N HIS A 46 -2.83 -0.48 3.09
CA HIS A 46 -2.73 -1.28 1.88
C HIS A 46 -1.84 -2.50 2.05
N ALA A 47 -0.94 -2.51 3.03
CA ALA A 47 -0.27 -3.73 3.47
C ALA A 47 -1.29 -4.73 4.03
N LEU A 48 -2.23 -4.25 4.85
CA LEU A 48 -3.33 -5.08 5.35
C LEU A 48 -4.20 -5.58 4.20
N ALA A 49 -4.50 -4.71 3.24
CA ALA A 49 -5.29 -5.10 2.07
C ALA A 49 -4.58 -6.15 1.22
N MET A 50 -3.25 -6.07 1.09
CA MET A 50 -2.46 -7.12 0.43
C MET A 50 -2.59 -8.45 1.17
N GLY A 51 -2.58 -8.41 2.49
CA GLY A 51 -2.82 -9.60 3.31
C GLY A 51 -4.18 -10.22 3.02
N LEU A 52 -5.23 -9.40 2.96
CA LEU A 52 -6.57 -9.87 2.58
C LEU A 52 -6.55 -10.50 1.19
N ALA A 53 -5.92 -9.84 0.22
CA ALA A 53 -5.82 -10.37 -1.14
C ALA A 53 -5.09 -11.72 -1.17
N SER A 54 -4.04 -11.88 -0.36
CA SER A 54 -3.29 -13.13 -0.31
C SER A 54 -4.15 -14.28 0.17
N PHE A 55 -5.04 -14.05 1.14
CA PHE A 55 -5.96 -15.08 1.62
C PHE A 55 -7.12 -15.33 0.65
N ALA A 56 -7.49 -14.35 -0.16
CA ALA A 56 -8.51 -14.52 -1.20
C ALA A 56 -7.98 -15.20 -2.46
N ALA A 57 -6.67 -15.44 -2.56
CA ALA A 57 -6.03 -15.97 -3.76
C ALA A 57 -6.17 -17.48 -3.85
N ARG A 58 -7.40 -17.93 -4.09
CA ARG A 58 -7.72 -19.35 -4.23
C ARG A 58 -8.79 -19.57 -5.28
N ASP A 59 -8.78 -20.76 -5.87
CA ASP A 59 -9.77 -21.21 -6.86
C ASP A 59 -9.92 -20.18 -7.99
N LYS A 60 -11.14 -19.86 -8.35
CA LYS A 60 -11.45 -18.91 -9.43
C LYS A 60 -11.14 -17.45 -9.04
N ALA A 61 -11.05 -17.17 -7.75
CA ALA A 61 -10.70 -15.83 -7.26
C ALA A 61 -9.21 -15.53 -7.40
N LYS A 62 -8.36 -16.55 -7.53
CA LYS A 62 -6.91 -16.42 -7.47
C LYS A 62 -6.33 -15.37 -8.43
N PRO A 63 -6.68 -15.33 -9.73
CA PRO A 63 -6.10 -14.33 -10.62
C PRO A 63 -6.48 -12.90 -10.23
N PHE A 64 -7.73 -12.67 -9.83
CA PHE A 64 -8.17 -11.34 -9.40
C PHE A 64 -7.49 -10.91 -8.09
N ALA A 65 -7.35 -11.83 -7.16
CA ALA A 65 -6.70 -11.54 -5.89
C ALA A 65 -5.20 -11.23 -6.08
N ARG A 66 -4.53 -11.94 -6.98
CA ARG A 66 -3.12 -11.68 -7.28
C ARG A 66 -2.93 -10.32 -7.96
N ILE A 67 -3.82 -9.98 -8.89
CA ILE A 67 -3.82 -8.66 -9.52
C ILE A 67 -4.05 -7.57 -8.46
N SER A 68 -4.99 -7.79 -7.56
CA SER A 68 -5.26 -6.87 -6.46
C SER A 68 -4.00 -6.63 -5.60
N ALA A 69 -3.34 -7.70 -5.18
CA ALA A 69 -2.12 -7.59 -4.37
C ALA A 69 -1.03 -6.81 -5.12
N ALA A 70 -0.84 -7.09 -6.41
CA ALA A 70 0.15 -6.39 -7.23
C ALA A 70 -0.18 -4.91 -7.37
N LEU A 71 -1.46 -4.57 -7.53
CA LEU A 71 -1.91 -3.17 -7.61
C LEU A 71 -1.72 -2.44 -6.28
N PHE A 72 -1.99 -3.10 -5.16
CA PHE A 72 -1.72 -2.51 -3.85
C PHE A 72 -0.22 -2.24 -3.65
N LEU A 73 0.62 -3.17 -4.06
CA LEU A 73 2.08 -2.96 -3.97
C LEU A 73 2.51 -1.80 -4.87
N THR A 74 2.01 -1.74 -6.10
CA THR A 74 2.29 -0.63 -7.02
C THR A 74 1.85 0.69 -6.41
N GLY A 75 0.67 0.72 -5.81
CA GLY A 75 0.16 1.90 -5.13
C GLY A 75 1.05 2.33 -3.96
N ILE A 76 1.53 1.38 -3.17
CA ILE A 76 2.45 1.68 -2.06
C ILE A 76 3.73 2.31 -2.60
N VAL A 77 4.32 1.75 -3.64
CA VAL A 77 5.55 2.29 -4.22
C VAL A 77 5.33 3.70 -4.76
N LEU A 78 4.26 3.93 -5.51
CA LEU A 78 4.03 5.23 -6.15
C LEU A 78 3.44 6.27 -5.19
N PHE A 79 2.48 5.90 -4.37
CA PHE A 79 1.81 6.82 -3.46
C PHE A 79 2.65 7.08 -2.21
N SER A 80 2.91 6.05 -1.43
CA SER A 80 3.66 6.18 -0.18
C SER A 80 5.12 6.51 -0.47
N GLY A 81 5.74 5.80 -1.43
CA GLY A 81 7.09 6.10 -1.88
C GLY A 81 7.20 7.50 -2.46
N GLY A 82 6.22 7.95 -3.22
CA GLY A 82 6.16 9.30 -3.76
C GLY A 82 6.09 10.36 -2.68
N LEU A 83 5.26 10.15 -1.64
CA LEU A 83 5.18 11.06 -0.50
C LEU A 83 6.46 11.09 0.31
N PHE A 84 7.10 9.94 0.52
CA PHE A 84 8.39 9.89 1.22
C PHE A 84 9.47 10.66 0.46
N LEU A 85 9.54 10.47 -0.86
CA LEU A 85 10.48 11.21 -1.69
C LEU A 85 10.17 12.70 -1.70
N LEU A 86 8.90 13.07 -1.78
CA LEU A 86 8.49 14.47 -1.71
C LEU A 86 8.92 15.10 -0.39
N ALA A 87 8.75 14.39 0.72
CA ALA A 87 9.15 14.89 2.03
C ALA A 87 10.66 15.09 2.15
N LEU A 88 11.45 14.20 1.54
CA LEU A 88 12.91 14.21 1.66
C LEU A 88 13.58 15.12 0.64
N THR A 89 13.01 15.23 -0.58
CA THR A 89 13.68 15.92 -1.69
C THR A 89 12.91 17.10 -2.25
N GLY A 90 11.63 17.24 -1.91
CA GLY A 90 10.75 18.26 -2.49
C GLY A 90 10.31 17.96 -3.92
N ALA A 91 10.59 16.76 -4.42
CA ALA A 91 10.30 16.37 -5.80
C ALA A 91 9.46 15.08 -5.83
N PHE A 92 9.05 14.68 -7.04
CA PHE A 92 8.31 13.42 -7.28
C PHE A 92 6.84 13.43 -6.85
N ALA A 93 6.25 14.60 -6.61
CA ALA A 93 4.83 14.69 -6.28
C ALA A 93 3.95 14.11 -7.39
N PHE A 94 4.41 14.11 -8.62
CA PHE A 94 3.64 13.59 -9.76
C PHE A 94 3.34 12.08 -9.66
N MET A 95 4.12 11.33 -8.88
CA MET A 95 3.94 9.89 -8.71
C MET A 95 2.71 9.57 -7.85
N VAL A 96 2.36 10.46 -6.94
CA VAL A 96 1.33 10.22 -5.93
C VAL A 96 -0.05 9.91 -6.54
N PRO A 97 -0.57 10.71 -7.51
CA PRO A 97 -1.87 10.40 -8.11
C PRO A 97 -1.93 9.04 -8.81
N PHE A 98 -0.84 8.63 -9.45
CA PHE A 98 -0.79 7.32 -10.10
C PHE A 98 -0.86 6.20 -9.07
N GLY A 99 -0.22 6.39 -7.93
CA GLY A 99 -0.32 5.43 -6.82
C GLY A 99 -1.73 5.35 -6.25
N GLY A 100 -2.40 6.49 -6.11
CA GLY A 100 -3.79 6.52 -5.69
C GLY A 100 -4.70 5.79 -6.66
N ALA A 101 -4.49 5.96 -7.96
CA ALA A 101 -5.23 5.22 -8.98
C ALA A 101 -4.99 3.71 -8.87
N ALA A 102 -3.75 3.29 -8.62
CA ALA A 102 -3.41 1.89 -8.42
C ALA A 102 -4.12 1.33 -7.18
N PHE A 103 -4.20 2.08 -6.10
CA PHE A 103 -4.95 1.67 -4.91
C PHE A 103 -6.42 1.42 -5.23
N ILE A 104 -7.06 2.36 -5.93
CA ILE A 104 -8.47 2.22 -6.31
C ILE A 104 -8.66 0.96 -7.16
N ALA A 105 -7.81 0.77 -8.18
CA ALA A 105 -7.87 -0.40 -9.03
C ALA A 105 -7.65 -1.70 -8.24
N GLY A 106 -6.78 -1.67 -7.25
CA GLY A 106 -6.55 -2.81 -6.35
C GLY A 106 -7.79 -3.20 -5.57
N TRP A 107 -8.51 -2.23 -5.03
CA TRP A 107 -9.78 -2.49 -4.32
C TRP A 107 -10.86 -3.02 -5.25
N ILE A 108 -10.94 -2.50 -6.48
CA ILE A 108 -11.88 -3.03 -7.49
C ILE A 108 -11.54 -4.48 -7.81
N ALA A 109 -10.26 -4.81 -8.02
CA ALA A 109 -9.83 -6.17 -8.28
C ALA A 109 -10.16 -7.10 -7.11
N LEU A 110 -10.01 -6.63 -5.87
CA LEU A 110 -10.37 -7.41 -4.69
C LEU A 110 -11.88 -7.67 -4.63
N ALA A 111 -12.69 -6.69 -4.97
CA ALA A 111 -14.14 -6.86 -5.06
C ALA A 111 -14.50 -7.92 -6.11
N MET A 112 -13.82 -7.91 -7.27
CA MET A 112 -14.02 -8.91 -8.30
C MET A 112 -13.61 -10.30 -7.81
N ALA A 113 -12.52 -10.40 -7.05
CA ALA A 113 -12.11 -11.65 -6.42
C ALA A 113 -13.21 -12.18 -5.50
N ALA A 114 -13.85 -11.30 -4.74
CA ALA A 114 -14.91 -11.69 -3.80
C ALA A 114 -16.07 -12.38 -4.53
N PHE A 115 -16.45 -11.89 -5.72
CA PHE A 115 -17.50 -12.54 -6.51
C PHE A 115 -17.13 -13.94 -6.98
N LYS A 116 -15.84 -14.26 -7.04
CA LYS A 116 -15.34 -15.55 -7.49
C LYS A 116 -15.08 -16.53 -6.34
N LEU A 117 -15.17 -16.06 -5.10
CA LEU A 117 -15.07 -16.94 -3.94
C LEU A 117 -16.35 -17.74 -3.82
N GLU A 118 -16.23 -19.06 -3.64
CA GLU A 118 -17.41 -19.91 -3.54
C GLU A 118 -17.90 -20.02 -2.11
N ALA A 119 -17.08 -20.51 -1.22
CA ALA A 119 -17.42 -20.61 0.19
C ALA A 119 -16.21 -20.28 1.05
N LEU A 120 -16.45 -19.65 2.16
CA LEU A 120 -15.43 -19.37 3.15
C LEU A 120 -15.40 -20.43 4.24
#